data_a89b79c7bfb117403bb82564a72195dd
#
_entry.id   a89b79c7bfb117403bb82564a72195dd
#
_cell.length_a   1.000
_cell.length_b   1.000
_cell.length_c   1.000
_cell.angle_alpha   90.00
_cell.angle_beta   90.00
_cell.angle_gamma   90.00
#
_symmetry.space_group_name_H-M   'P 1'
#
loop_
_entity.id
_entity.type
_entity.pdbx_description
1 polymer ?
#
loop_
_entity_poly.entity_id
_entity_poly.type
_entity_poly.pdbx_seq_one_letter_code
_entity_poly.pdbx_strand_id
1 'polypeptide(L)'
;MVTPDLLLICENMLMSEGFSKAKVLAKKMTVLYKLGKEQLSKQYHYDFGLRALKSVLVMAGGLKRESPEFDESTILMRALRDMNMPKFIFADVPLFRGLIGDLFPGLDCPRVRYPSFNDAVEAALNEQGFQVIKPLPSAPFLVVVPLP
;
A
#
# COMPACT_ATOMS: atom_id res chain seq x y z
N MET A 1 13.53 -19.74 -18.56
CA MET A 1 12.21 -19.29 -18.09
C MET A 1 11.95 -17.89 -18.64
N VAL A 2 10.88 -17.68 -19.37
CA VAL A 2 10.54 -16.36 -19.93
C VAL A 2 9.93 -15.51 -18.83
N THR A 3 10.41 -14.27 -18.65
CA THR A 3 9.80 -13.33 -17.72
C THR A 3 8.45 -12.87 -18.25
N PRO A 4 7.36 -12.96 -17.50
CA PRO A 4 6.04 -12.53 -17.95
C PRO A 4 6.01 -11.00 -18.16
N ASP A 5 5.24 -10.55 -19.13
CA ASP A 5 4.98 -9.13 -19.33
C ASP A 5 4.00 -8.64 -18.25
N LEU A 6 4.55 -8.05 -17.19
CA LEU A 6 3.78 -7.56 -16.05
C LEU A 6 2.82 -6.43 -16.46
N LEU A 7 3.19 -5.61 -17.44
CA LEU A 7 2.36 -4.51 -17.90
C LEU A 7 1.06 -5.02 -18.53
N LEU A 8 1.17 -5.99 -19.45
CA LEU A 8 0.01 -6.57 -20.14
C LEU A 8 -0.92 -7.30 -19.16
N ILE A 9 -0.34 -8.01 -18.19
CA ILE A 9 -1.10 -8.71 -17.15
C ILE A 9 -1.86 -7.72 -16.28
N CYS A 10 -1.21 -6.65 -15.82
CA CYS A 10 -1.85 -5.61 -15.02
C CYS A 10 -2.97 -4.89 -15.78
N GLU A 11 -2.74 -4.57 -17.06
CA GLU A 11 -3.75 -3.92 -17.91
C GLU A 11 -5.00 -4.81 -18.04
N ASN A 12 -4.83 -6.08 -18.36
CA ASN A 12 -5.95 -7.02 -18.48
C ASN A 12 -6.70 -7.22 -17.17
N MET A 13 -6.00 -7.32 -16.06
CA MET A 13 -6.61 -7.46 -14.74
C MET A 13 -7.38 -6.20 -14.33
N LEU A 14 -6.83 -5.00 -14.57
CA LEU A 14 -7.55 -3.74 -14.29
C LEU A 14 -8.79 -3.61 -15.18
N MET A 15 -8.71 -4.01 -16.44
CA MET A 15 -9.88 -4.04 -17.32
C MET A 15 -10.95 -4.99 -16.81
N SER A 16 -10.57 -6.18 -16.34
CA SER A 16 -11.52 -7.16 -15.77
C SER A 16 -12.20 -6.67 -14.50
N GLU A 17 -11.53 -5.83 -13.72
CA GLU A 17 -12.10 -5.18 -12.52
C GLU A 17 -12.89 -3.89 -12.87
N GLY A 18 -13.02 -3.56 -14.16
CA GLY A 18 -13.84 -2.45 -14.65
C GLY A 18 -13.18 -1.07 -14.64
N PHE A 19 -11.85 -0.98 -14.60
CA PHE A 19 -11.13 0.29 -14.67
C PHE A 19 -11.10 0.83 -16.10
N SER A 20 -11.60 2.06 -16.31
CA SER A 20 -11.60 2.72 -17.61
C SER A 20 -10.20 3.17 -18.04
N LYS A 21 -9.39 3.64 -17.07
CA LYS A 21 -8.02 4.11 -17.29
C LYS A 21 -6.97 3.00 -17.12
N ALA A 22 -7.34 1.72 -17.32
CA ALA A 22 -6.51 0.56 -17.02
C ALA A 22 -5.10 0.64 -17.62
N LYS A 23 -4.96 1.07 -18.87
CA LYS A 23 -3.65 1.17 -19.56
C LYS A 23 -2.68 2.14 -18.88
N VAL A 24 -3.17 3.31 -18.48
CA VAL A 24 -2.34 4.33 -17.79
C VAL A 24 -1.98 3.86 -16.39
N LEU A 25 -2.96 3.31 -15.67
CA LEU A 25 -2.78 2.84 -14.30
C LEU A 25 -1.85 1.62 -14.24
N ALA A 26 -1.93 0.70 -15.21
CA ALA A 26 -1.01 -0.43 -15.32
C ALA A 26 0.43 0.02 -15.51
N LYS A 27 0.68 1.04 -16.35
CA LYS A 27 2.01 1.63 -16.51
C LYS A 27 2.54 2.22 -15.21
N LYS A 28 1.73 3.03 -14.52
CA LYS A 28 2.12 3.62 -13.22
C LYS A 28 2.46 2.54 -12.21
N MET A 29 1.65 1.50 -12.10
CA MET A 29 1.86 0.40 -11.19
C MET A 29 3.15 -0.38 -11.49
N THR A 30 3.38 -0.74 -12.76
CA THR A 30 4.59 -1.48 -13.14
C THR A 30 5.86 -0.67 -12.95
N VAL A 31 5.82 0.65 -13.23
CA VAL A 31 6.94 1.57 -12.94
C VAL A 31 7.20 1.66 -11.45
N LEU A 32 6.16 1.79 -10.60
CA LEU A 32 6.31 1.82 -9.15
C LEU A 32 7.02 0.57 -8.63
N TYR A 33 6.61 -0.61 -9.08
CA TYR A 33 7.22 -1.88 -8.65
C TYR A 33 8.66 -2.04 -9.15
N LYS A 34 8.95 -1.56 -10.36
CA LYS A 34 10.32 -1.55 -10.88
C LYS A 34 11.21 -0.62 -10.06
N LEU A 35 10.78 0.61 -9.82
CA LEU A 35 11.52 1.58 -9.00
C LEU A 35 11.64 1.11 -7.55
N GLY A 36 10.59 0.53 -6.98
CA GLY A 36 10.63 -0.06 -5.65
C GLY A 36 11.68 -1.16 -5.54
N LYS A 37 11.77 -2.06 -6.52
CA LYS A 37 12.80 -3.10 -6.56
C LYS A 37 14.23 -2.56 -6.69
N GLU A 38 14.40 -1.43 -7.37
CA GLU A 38 15.72 -0.80 -7.60
C GLU A 38 16.17 0.08 -6.43
N GLN A 39 15.25 0.83 -5.83
CA GLN A 39 15.56 1.89 -4.86
C GLN A 39 15.39 1.50 -3.39
N LEU A 40 14.43 0.61 -3.09
CA LEU A 40 14.22 0.16 -1.71
C LEU A 40 15.29 -0.84 -1.28
N SER A 41 15.44 -1.00 0.03
CA SER A 41 16.38 -1.96 0.60
C SER A 41 16.06 -3.39 0.13
N LYS A 42 17.12 -4.21 -0.04
CA LYS A 42 16.99 -5.59 -0.49
C LYS A 42 16.68 -6.52 0.68
N GLN A 43 15.43 -6.50 1.13
CA GLN A 43 14.97 -7.40 2.18
C GLN A 43 14.42 -8.71 1.58
N TYR A 44 14.69 -9.84 2.24
CA TYR A 44 14.27 -11.18 1.76
C TYR A 44 12.73 -11.34 1.70
N HIS A 45 11.98 -10.56 2.50
CA HIS A 45 10.51 -10.61 2.55
C HIS A 45 9.83 -9.65 1.58
N TYR A 46 10.60 -8.80 0.86
CA TYR A 46 10.02 -7.91 -0.13
C TYR A 46 9.68 -8.67 -1.41
N ASP A 47 8.43 -8.61 -1.79
CA ASP A 47 7.94 -9.24 -3.02
C ASP A 47 7.42 -8.16 -3.99
N PHE A 48 8.16 -7.98 -5.08
CA PHE A 48 7.81 -7.10 -6.20
C PHE A 48 7.40 -7.91 -7.44
N GLY A 49 7.00 -9.16 -7.25
CA GLY A 49 6.62 -10.06 -8.31
C GLY A 49 5.13 -10.01 -8.67
N LEU A 50 4.75 -10.90 -9.59
CA LEU A 50 3.37 -11.01 -10.09
C LEU A 50 2.34 -11.29 -8.98
N ARG A 51 2.72 -12.05 -7.96
CA ARG A 51 1.84 -12.37 -6.82
C ARG A 51 1.45 -11.12 -6.05
N ALA A 52 2.41 -10.26 -5.75
CA ALA A 52 2.16 -9.00 -5.05
C ALA A 52 1.31 -8.05 -5.90
N LEU A 53 1.60 -7.95 -7.21
CA LEU A 53 0.80 -7.18 -8.15
C LEU A 53 -0.66 -7.66 -8.19
N LYS A 54 -0.87 -8.96 -8.30
CA LYS A 54 -2.22 -9.56 -8.33
C LYS A 54 -3.00 -9.23 -7.06
N SER A 55 -2.37 -9.32 -5.89
CA SER A 55 -3.03 -9.02 -4.61
C SER A 55 -3.50 -7.57 -4.54
N VAL A 56 -2.69 -6.62 -5.01
CA VAL A 56 -3.06 -5.20 -5.06
C VAL A 56 -4.20 -4.94 -6.05
N LEU A 57 -4.18 -5.59 -7.22
CA LEU A 57 -5.22 -5.43 -8.23
C LEU A 57 -6.58 -5.96 -7.76
N VAL A 58 -6.60 -7.10 -7.10
CA VAL A 58 -7.83 -7.65 -6.48
C VAL A 58 -8.37 -6.72 -5.39
N MET A 59 -7.47 -6.18 -4.55
CA MET A 59 -7.85 -5.20 -3.52
C MET A 59 -8.41 -3.91 -4.15
N ALA A 60 -7.77 -3.41 -5.20
CA ALA A 60 -8.24 -2.22 -5.92
C ALA A 60 -9.63 -2.45 -6.54
N GLY A 61 -9.89 -3.63 -7.12
CA GLY A 61 -11.22 -4.01 -7.60
C GLY A 61 -12.27 -4.05 -6.50
N GLY A 62 -11.94 -4.59 -5.33
CA GLY A 62 -12.79 -4.54 -4.14
C GLY A 62 -13.14 -3.12 -3.72
N LEU A 63 -12.13 -2.26 -3.57
CA LEU A 63 -12.31 -0.84 -3.22
C LEU A 63 -13.15 -0.08 -4.23
N LYS A 64 -13.02 -0.40 -5.53
CA LYS A 64 -13.83 0.22 -6.58
C LYS A 64 -15.32 -0.15 -6.45
N ARG A 65 -15.61 -1.38 -6.10
CA ARG A 65 -17.00 -1.85 -5.87
C ARG A 65 -17.61 -1.23 -4.61
N GLU A 66 -16.81 -1.05 -3.56
CA GLU A 66 -17.27 -0.43 -2.31
C GLU A 66 -17.46 1.09 -2.42
N SER A 67 -16.64 1.75 -3.21
CA SER A 67 -16.59 3.21 -3.30
C SER A 67 -16.46 3.67 -4.75
N PRO A 68 -17.51 3.58 -5.57
CA PRO A 68 -17.48 3.94 -6.99
C PRO A 68 -17.33 5.46 -7.20
N GLU A 69 -17.52 6.27 -6.16
CA GLU A 69 -17.46 7.73 -6.22
C GLU A 69 -16.03 8.29 -6.36
N PHE A 70 -15.02 7.50 -5.95
CA PHE A 70 -13.64 7.94 -6.01
C PHE A 70 -13.03 7.78 -7.41
N ASP A 71 -12.11 8.68 -7.77
CA ASP A 71 -11.34 8.53 -9.00
C ASP A 71 -10.52 7.24 -8.97
N GLU A 72 -10.43 6.58 -10.12
CA GLU A 72 -9.71 5.31 -10.28
C GLU A 72 -8.24 5.40 -9.84
N SER A 73 -7.60 6.55 -10.06
CA SER A 73 -6.23 6.78 -9.64
C SER A 73 -6.10 6.80 -8.12
N THR A 74 -7.07 7.39 -7.41
CA THR A 74 -7.10 7.43 -5.94
C THR A 74 -7.33 6.04 -5.35
N ILE A 75 -8.22 5.25 -5.95
CA ILE A 75 -8.50 3.86 -5.54
C ILE A 75 -7.24 3.02 -5.68
N LEU A 76 -6.56 3.08 -6.83
CA LEU A 76 -5.35 2.31 -7.05
C LEU A 76 -4.20 2.75 -6.12
N MET A 77 -4.03 4.07 -5.94
CA MET A 77 -3.04 4.62 -5.01
C MET A 77 -3.29 4.13 -3.57
N ARG A 78 -4.54 4.12 -3.13
CA ARG A 78 -4.93 3.61 -1.82
C ARG A 78 -4.61 2.12 -1.68
N ALA A 79 -4.98 1.31 -2.67
CA ALA A 79 -4.68 -0.12 -2.68
C ALA A 79 -3.17 -0.38 -2.63
N LEU A 80 -2.38 0.33 -3.44
CA LEU A 80 -0.91 0.24 -3.45
C LEU A 80 -0.31 0.58 -2.09
N ARG A 81 -0.77 1.65 -1.48
CA ARG A 81 -0.32 2.08 -0.15
C ARG A 81 -0.68 1.04 0.92
N ASP A 82 -1.93 0.67 1.02
CA ASP A 82 -2.46 -0.15 2.12
C ASP A 82 -1.91 -1.59 2.06
N MET A 83 -1.63 -2.11 0.86
CA MET A 83 -1.08 -3.46 0.69
C MET A 83 0.45 -3.55 0.82
N ASN A 84 1.17 -2.48 0.53
CA ASN A 84 2.64 -2.52 0.53
C ASN A 84 3.27 -1.90 1.79
N MET A 85 2.71 -0.80 2.32
CA MET A 85 3.30 -0.14 3.49
C MET A 85 3.50 -1.05 4.71
N PRO A 86 2.58 -1.96 5.05
CA PRO A 86 2.80 -2.86 6.19
C PRO A 86 3.95 -3.85 6.03
N LYS A 87 4.42 -4.05 4.79
CA LYS A 87 5.52 -4.98 4.47
C LYS A 87 6.89 -4.33 4.57
N PHE A 88 6.95 -2.99 4.48
CA PHE A 88 8.21 -2.25 4.42
C PHE A 88 8.77 -1.96 5.82
N ILE A 89 10.09 -1.97 5.91
CA ILE A 89 10.79 -1.49 7.10
C ILE A 89 10.63 0.03 7.22
N PHE A 90 10.76 0.54 8.44
CA PHE A 90 10.55 1.97 8.73
C PHE A 90 11.39 2.91 7.84
N ALA A 91 12.63 2.53 7.54
CA ALA A 91 13.54 3.33 6.71
C ALA A 91 13.07 3.48 5.25
N ASP A 92 12.38 2.48 4.70
CA ASP A 92 11.91 2.46 3.31
C ASP A 92 10.55 3.14 3.12
N VAL A 93 9.79 3.31 4.19
CA VAL A 93 8.44 3.91 4.12
C VAL A 93 8.44 5.33 3.54
N PRO A 94 9.33 6.26 3.95
CA PRO A 94 9.38 7.60 3.37
C PRO A 94 9.70 7.58 1.88
N LEU A 95 10.64 6.71 1.46
CA LEU A 95 11.00 6.51 0.07
C LEU A 95 9.83 6.04 -0.77
N PHE A 96 9.12 5.03 -0.30
CA PHE A 96 7.96 4.49 -1.00
C PHE A 96 6.81 5.51 -1.10
N ARG A 97 6.59 6.30 -0.05
CA ARG A 97 5.61 7.41 -0.09
C ARG A 97 5.99 8.47 -1.11
N GLY A 98 7.28 8.81 -1.22
CA GLY A 98 7.80 9.70 -2.25
C GLY A 98 7.51 9.17 -3.65
N LEU A 99 7.82 7.90 -3.91
CA LEU A 99 7.55 7.25 -5.21
C LEU A 99 6.04 7.27 -5.58
N ILE A 100 5.17 7.01 -4.60
CA ILE A 100 3.71 7.11 -4.83
C ILE A 100 3.32 8.54 -5.16
N GLY A 101 3.82 9.53 -4.41
CA GLY A 101 3.52 10.95 -4.64
C GLY A 101 3.95 11.42 -6.04
N ASP A 102 5.10 10.97 -6.52
CA ASP A 102 5.62 11.31 -7.85
C ASP A 102 4.77 10.70 -8.99
N LEU A 103 4.28 9.48 -8.79
CA LEU A 103 3.46 8.80 -9.78
C LEU A 103 1.99 9.23 -9.78
N PHE A 104 1.51 9.72 -8.64
CA PHE A 104 0.13 10.19 -8.46
C PHE A 104 0.11 11.63 -7.93
N PRO A 105 0.61 12.61 -8.71
CA PRO A 105 0.69 13.99 -8.26
C PRO A 105 -0.69 14.58 -7.97
N GLY A 106 -0.79 15.37 -6.89
CA GLY A 106 -2.02 16.04 -6.50
C GLY A 106 -3.10 15.17 -5.89
N LEU A 107 -2.85 13.87 -5.71
CA LEU A 107 -3.75 12.99 -5.00
C LEU A 107 -3.26 12.84 -3.55
N ASP A 108 -4.09 13.25 -2.61
CA ASP A 108 -3.90 12.94 -1.20
C ASP A 108 -4.95 11.93 -0.76
N CYS A 109 -4.48 10.84 -0.19
CA CYS A 109 -5.34 9.81 0.36
C CYS A 109 -5.10 9.74 1.87
N PRO A 110 -5.91 10.45 2.67
CA PRO A 110 -5.76 10.43 4.12
C PRO A 110 -5.93 8.99 4.63
N ARG A 111 -5.15 8.65 5.65
CA ARG A 111 -5.25 7.33 6.28
C ARG A 111 -6.58 7.23 7.03
N VAL A 112 -7.36 6.21 6.71
CA VAL A 112 -8.56 5.90 7.48
C VAL A 112 -8.13 5.37 8.84
N ARG A 113 -8.54 6.06 9.90
CA ARG A 113 -8.35 5.60 11.29
C ARG A 113 -9.64 4.94 11.76
N TYR A 114 -9.48 3.85 12.47
CA TYR A 114 -10.58 3.15 13.14
C TYR A 114 -10.43 3.39 14.65
N PRO A 115 -10.98 4.49 15.22
CA PRO A 115 -10.74 4.87 16.60
C PRO A 115 -11.12 3.76 17.59
N SER A 116 -12.29 3.16 17.44
CA SER A 116 -12.76 2.08 18.31
C SER A 116 -11.83 0.85 18.32
N PHE A 117 -11.28 0.49 17.15
CA PHE A 117 -10.33 -0.61 17.05
C PHE A 117 -8.98 -0.24 17.69
N ASN A 118 -8.49 0.97 17.46
CA ASN A 118 -7.23 1.43 18.05
C ASN A 118 -7.32 1.50 19.57
N ASP A 119 -8.44 2.00 20.10
CA ASP A 119 -8.66 2.09 21.54
C ASP A 119 -8.74 0.70 22.20
N ALA A 120 -9.38 -0.27 21.54
CA ALA A 120 -9.42 -1.66 22.01
C ALA A 120 -8.02 -2.30 22.01
N VAL A 121 -7.22 -2.05 20.95
CA VAL A 121 -5.84 -2.56 20.89
C VAL A 121 -4.96 -1.90 21.97
N GLU A 122 -5.07 -0.58 22.18
CA GLU A 122 -4.33 0.14 23.24
C GLU A 122 -4.71 -0.42 24.62
N ALA A 123 -5.98 -0.66 24.88
CA ALA A 123 -6.45 -1.23 26.15
C ALA A 123 -5.85 -2.64 26.38
N ALA A 124 -5.93 -3.52 25.38
CA ALA A 124 -5.40 -4.88 25.46
C ALA A 124 -3.87 -4.90 25.67
N LEU A 125 -3.14 -3.99 25.02
CA LEU A 125 -1.69 -3.88 25.20
C LEU A 125 -1.31 -3.37 26.60
N ASN A 126 -2.04 -2.38 27.13
CA ASN A 126 -1.83 -1.88 28.48
C ASN A 126 -2.11 -2.95 29.54
N GLU A 127 -3.15 -3.78 29.37
CA GLU A 127 -3.44 -4.92 30.27
C GLU A 127 -2.30 -5.95 30.28
N GLN A 128 -1.60 -6.10 29.15
CA GLN A 128 -0.47 -7.03 29.05
C GLN A 128 0.87 -6.42 29.45
N GLY A 129 0.89 -5.20 29.98
CA GLY A 129 2.11 -4.56 30.44
C GLY A 129 2.98 -3.97 29.32
N PHE A 130 2.39 -3.61 28.19
CA PHE A 130 3.09 -2.91 27.12
C PHE A 130 2.69 -1.44 27.09
N GLN A 131 3.66 -0.57 26.89
CA GLN A 131 3.41 0.84 26.66
C GLN A 131 3.26 1.11 25.17
N VAL A 132 2.16 1.76 24.80
CA VAL A 132 1.91 2.20 23.43
C VAL A 132 2.49 3.60 23.25
N ILE A 133 3.55 3.72 22.47
CA ILE A 133 4.10 5.01 22.07
C ILE A 133 3.32 5.48 20.85
N LYS A 134 2.52 6.55 21.03
CA LYS A 134 1.80 7.16 19.89
C LYS A 134 2.82 7.77 18.93
N PRO A 135 2.90 7.28 17.71
CA PRO A 135 3.83 7.83 16.73
C PRO A 135 3.46 9.28 16.43
N LEU A 136 4.46 10.10 16.13
CA LEU A 136 4.26 11.42 15.52
C LEU A 136 3.33 11.33 14.31
N PRO A 137 2.60 12.40 13.95
CA PRO A 137 1.63 12.36 12.84
C PRO A 137 2.17 11.83 11.51
N SER A 138 3.50 11.85 11.35
CA SER A 138 4.22 11.36 10.17
C SER A 138 4.59 9.87 10.22
N ALA A 139 4.50 9.20 11.37
CA ALA A 139 4.91 7.80 11.51
C ALA A 139 3.71 6.85 11.36
N PRO A 140 3.79 5.84 10.48
CA PRO A 140 2.65 4.99 10.16
C PRO A 140 2.40 3.84 11.14
N PHE A 141 3.28 3.60 12.12
CA PHE A 141 3.23 2.40 12.96
C PHE A 141 3.11 2.73 14.45
N LEU A 142 2.34 1.88 15.14
CA LEU A 142 2.33 1.81 16.59
C LEU A 142 3.67 1.19 17.07
N VAL A 143 4.42 1.89 17.88
CA VAL A 143 5.61 1.33 18.53
C VAL A 143 5.17 0.78 19.88
N VAL A 144 5.37 -0.51 20.09
CA VAL A 144 5.05 -1.20 21.35
C VAL A 144 6.36 -1.49 22.08
N VAL A 145 6.47 -1.02 23.32
CA VAL A 145 7.63 -1.25 24.18
C VAL A 145 7.15 -1.97 25.44
N PRO A 146 7.81 -3.06 25.87
CA PRO A 146 7.50 -3.67 27.16
C PRO A 146 7.78 -2.65 28.28
N LEU A 147 6.89 -2.61 29.27
CA LEU A 147 7.13 -1.86 30.50
C LEU A 147 8.26 -2.54 31.28
N PRO A 148 9.19 -1.79 31.87
CA PRO A 148 10.28 -2.31 32.69
C PRO A 148 9.77 -3.06 33.93
#